data_dc5fea394be0ada8fc6a4d3c0ec33e73
#
_entry.id   dc5fea394be0ada8fc6a4d3c0ec33e73
#
_cell.length_a   1.000
_cell.length_b   1.000
_cell.length_c   1.000
_cell.angle_alpha   90.00
_cell.angle_beta   90.00
_cell.angle_gamma   90.00
#
_symmetry.space_group_name_H-M   'P 1'
#
loop_
_entity.id
_entity.type
_entity.pdbx_description
1 polymer ?
#
loop_
_entity_poly.entity_id
_entity_poly.type
_entity_poly.pdbx_seq_one_letter_code
_entity_poly.pdbx_strand_id
1 'polypeptide(L)'
;MPKTWLSITGAKITENFQGRIFLGPNAEPAARDHFSWRSRADERFDCVRVMRDEQFAYHKNYAPFAPNGQYLAYMHKMKATGAWERHHQAGKTDAVTGRFFEPRPSEEFYDNFKDFHNVDNQIDDPLHQTKIKELKKELRRQQLKYFDSGLMPEEMRNRMIKEKNTTVYAFVRNPELYPLAKYLDYADLALSRNKANVKTLTQGLKDKDPAIRYWSVVGLLLLEKGAKSAIPALKNALDDQDEIPPLAAWAIYKAGDKTFAEKWMLDTITNDPGNKTLANVLDWMDKGSFSILARIPRDKLPKKGLLKDVVDRAEARKRG
;
A
#
# COMPACT_ATOMS: atom_id res chain seq x y z
N MET A 1 -20.47 13.84 -9.21
CA MET A 1 -21.39 14.85 -8.60
C MET A 1 -21.10 16.28 -9.09
N PRO A 2 -19.89 16.91 -8.92
CA PRO A 2 -19.72 18.34 -9.25
C PRO A 2 -20.10 18.72 -10.68
N LYS A 3 -19.65 17.97 -11.70
CA LYS A 3 -20.02 18.24 -13.10
C LYS A 3 -21.54 18.25 -13.33
N THR A 4 -22.28 17.34 -12.70
CA THR A 4 -23.72 17.25 -12.84
C THR A 4 -24.41 18.50 -12.27
N TRP A 5 -23.98 18.97 -11.08
CA TRP A 5 -24.53 20.18 -10.49
C TRP A 5 -24.20 21.42 -11.32
N LEU A 6 -22.95 21.55 -11.77
CA LEU A 6 -22.56 22.68 -12.64
C LEU A 6 -23.37 22.70 -13.96
N SER A 7 -23.59 21.49 -14.55
CA SER A 7 -24.39 21.37 -15.76
C SER A 7 -25.86 21.76 -15.55
N ILE A 8 -26.47 21.32 -14.44
CA ILE A 8 -27.88 21.66 -14.14
C ILE A 8 -28.06 23.15 -13.86
N THR A 9 -27.09 23.78 -13.20
CA THR A 9 -27.14 25.22 -12.86
C THR A 9 -26.66 26.12 -14.00
N GLY A 10 -26.20 25.58 -15.12
CA GLY A 10 -25.63 26.36 -16.21
C GLY A 10 -24.25 26.98 -15.92
N ALA A 11 -23.62 26.57 -14.81
CA ALA A 11 -22.30 27.07 -14.43
C ALA A 11 -21.18 26.43 -15.29
N LYS A 12 -20.11 27.23 -15.49
CA LYS A 12 -18.95 26.76 -16.29
C LYS A 12 -18.27 25.53 -15.67
N ILE A 13 -18.16 24.47 -16.43
CA ILE A 13 -17.39 23.27 -16.07
C ILE A 13 -15.96 23.47 -16.55
N THR A 14 -14.99 23.44 -15.63
CA THR A 14 -13.56 23.48 -15.95
C THR A 14 -12.99 22.08 -16.10
N GLU A 15 -11.86 21.96 -16.80
CA GLU A 15 -11.14 20.69 -17.04
C GLU A 15 -10.70 19.95 -15.77
N ASN A 16 -10.59 20.67 -14.64
CA ASN A 16 -10.19 20.11 -13.35
C ASN A 16 -11.26 19.18 -12.73
N PHE A 17 -12.52 19.30 -13.15
CA PHE A 17 -13.59 18.44 -12.67
C PHE A 17 -13.58 17.11 -13.41
N GLN A 18 -13.31 16.04 -12.68
CA GLN A 18 -13.39 14.68 -13.18
C GLN A 18 -14.81 14.09 -13.01
N GLY A 19 -15.03 12.92 -13.61
CA GLY A 19 -16.33 12.26 -13.61
C GLY A 19 -17.19 12.69 -14.79
N ARG A 20 -18.44 12.21 -14.84
CA ARG A 20 -19.42 12.46 -15.89
C ARG A 20 -20.66 13.18 -15.37
N ILE A 21 -21.42 13.78 -16.26
CA ILE A 21 -22.76 14.31 -16.00
C ILE A 21 -23.71 13.10 -16.07
N PHE A 22 -24.40 12.77 -14.99
CA PHE A 22 -25.27 11.60 -14.93
C PHE A 22 -26.75 11.93 -14.80
N LEU A 23 -27.11 13.21 -14.74
CA LEU A 23 -28.49 13.68 -14.62
C LEU A 23 -28.66 15.02 -15.36
N GLY A 24 -29.88 15.27 -15.87
CA GLY A 24 -30.24 16.50 -16.58
C GLY A 24 -30.09 16.39 -18.11
N PRO A 25 -30.34 17.50 -18.83
CA PRO A 25 -30.40 17.49 -20.30
C PRO A 25 -29.06 17.17 -20.98
N ASN A 26 -27.95 17.38 -20.27
CA ASN A 26 -26.60 17.08 -20.75
C ASN A 26 -26.05 15.77 -20.19
N ALA A 27 -26.90 14.85 -19.74
CA ALA A 27 -26.46 13.58 -19.17
C ALA A 27 -25.68 12.75 -20.19
N GLU A 28 -24.49 12.30 -19.77
CA GLU A 28 -23.63 11.41 -20.55
C GLU A 28 -24.09 9.96 -20.38
N PRO A 29 -23.84 9.04 -21.36
CA PRO A 29 -24.14 7.63 -21.24
C PRO A 29 -23.58 7.01 -19.97
N ALA A 30 -24.27 5.99 -19.43
CA ALA A 30 -23.79 5.26 -18.25
C ALA A 30 -22.40 4.68 -18.51
N ALA A 31 -21.50 4.82 -17.56
CA ALA A 31 -20.22 4.13 -17.61
C ALA A 31 -20.46 2.63 -17.40
N ARG A 32 -19.85 1.79 -18.24
CA ARG A 32 -19.87 0.34 -18.07
C ARG A 32 -18.90 -0.10 -16.97
N ASP A 33 -17.79 0.65 -16.82
CA ASP A 33 -16.70 0.32 -15.95
C ASP A 33 -16.48 1.41 -14.89
N HIS A 34 -16.08 0.98 -13.71
CA HIS A 34 -15.83 1.87 -12.59
C HIS A 34 -14.40 1.70 -12.09
N PHE A 35 -13.63 2.80 -12.13
CA PHE A 35 -12.32 2.89 -11.50
C PHE A 35 -12.46 3.44 -10.09
N SER A 36 -11.97 2.68 -9.13
CA SER A 36 -11.96 3.06 -7.71
C SER A 36 -10.55 2.97 -7.14
N TRP A 37 -10.28 3.76 -6.11
CA TRP A 37 -8.96 3.76 -5.49
C TRP A 37 -9.04 4.01 -3.98
N ARG A 38 -8.05 3.50 -3.26
CA ARG A 38 -7.75 3.84 -1.88
C ARG A 38 -6.24 4.00 -1.75
N SER A 39 -5.77 5.16 -1.26
CA SER A 39 -4.35 5.44 -1.01
C SER A 39 -4.03 5.57 0.48
N ARG A 40 -5.06 5.60 1.31
CA ARG A 40 -4.98 5.59 2.77
C ARG A 40 -6.14 4.78 3.36
N ALA A 41 -5.89 4.17 4.49
CA ALA A 41 -6.90 3.71 5.44
C ALA A 41 -6.83 4.67 6.64
N ASP A 42 -7.57 5.79 6.58
CA ASP A 42 -7.49 6.92 7.50
C ASP A 42 -6.05 7.44 7.67
N GLU A 43 -5.46 7.37 8.87
CA GLU A 43 -4.09 7.79 9.13
C GLU A 43 -3.00 6.83 8.62
N ARG A 44 -3.40 5.65 8.10
CA ARG A 44 -2.46 4.60 7.69
C ARG A 44 -2.26 4.57 6.19
N PHE A 45 -1.02 4.25 5.79
CA PHE A 45 -0.71 4.03 4.38
C PHE A 45 -1.43 2.81 3.83
N ASP A 46 -2.00 2.97 2.65
CA ASP A 46 -2.53 1.90 1.82
C ASP A 46 -2.40 2.28 0.34
N CYS A 47 -2.48 1.32 -0.55
CA CYS A 47 -2.53 1.61 -1.98
C CYS A 47 -3.25 0.48 -2.71
N VAL A 48 -4.53 0.67 -2.98
CA VAL A 48 -5.38 -0.26 -3.74
C VAL A 48 -5.99 0.46 -4.92
N ARG A 49 -6.06 -0.24 -6.05
CA ARG A 49 -6.78 0.20 -7.25
C ARG A 49 -7.72 -0.91 -7.70
N VAL A 50 -8.93 -0.53 -8.04
CA VAL A 50 -9.96 -1.47 -8.46
C VAL A 50 -10.52 -1.06 -9.80
N MET A 51 -10.62 -2.02 -10.70
CA MET A 51 -11.39 -1.89 -11.92
C MET A 51 -12.56 -2.85 -11.87
N ARG A 52 -13.75 -2.33 -12.01
CA ARG A 52 -14.99 -3.10 -11.88
C ARG A 52 -15.91 -2.83 -13.07
N ASP A 53 -16.49 -3.88 -13.63
CA ASP A 53 -17.67 -3.78 -14.48
C ASP A 53 -18.94 -4.17 -13.71
N GLU A 54 -20.01 -4.53 -14.41
CA GLU A 54 -21.28 -4.90 -13.81
C GLU A 54 -21.17 -6.17 -12.93
N GLN A 55 -20.39 -7.16 -13.39
CA GLN A 55 -20.28 -8.48 -12.76
C GLN A 55 -18.97 -8.67 -12.03
N PHE A 56 -17.84 -8.24 -12.60
CA PHE A 56 -16.51 -8.59 -12.14
C PHE A 56 -15.78 -7.43 -11.50
N ALA A 57 -14.95 -7.72 -10.49
CA ALA A 57 -14.04 -6.77 -9.87
C ALA A 57 -12.60 -7.31 -9.86
N TYR A 58 -11.68 -6.53 -10.44
CA TYR A 58 -10.25 -6.77 -10.36
C TYR A 58 -9.60 -5.76 -9.42
N HIS A 59 -8.89 -6.25 -8.40
CA HIS A 59 -8.17 -5.45 -7.42
C HIS A 59 -6.66 -5.58 -7.63
N LYS A 60 -5.97 -4.47 -7.61
CA LYS A 60 -4.52 -4.38 -7.59
C LYS A 60 -4.07 -3.78 -6.27
N ASN A 61 -3.40 -4.57 -5.44
CA ASN A 61 -2.84 -4.16 -4.15
C ASN A 61 -1.38 -3.76 -4.33
N TYR A 62 -1.11 -2.46 -4.31
CA TYR A 62 0.25 -1.91 -4.43
C TYR A 62 1.02 -1.94 -3.09
N ALA A 63 0.33 -2.14 -1.98
CA ALA A 63 0.91 -2.35 -0.66
C ALA A 63 0.45 -3.71 -0.06
N PRO A 64 0.75 -4.85 -0.72
CA PRO A 64 0.24 -6.15 -0.27
C PRO A 64 0.86 -6.61 1.05
N PHE A 65 1.96 -6.02 1.47
CA PHE A 65 2.60 -6.26 2.76
C PHE A 65 1.80 -5.69 3.95
N ALA A 66 0.96 -4.67 3.73
CA ALA A 66 0.10 -4.09 4.76
C ALA A 66 -1.24 -4.84 4.81
N PRO A 67 -1.70 -5.33 5.99
CA PRO A 67 -3.01 -5.95 6.13
C PRO A 67 -4.15 -4.93 6.03
N ASN A 68 -5.37 -5.39 5.80
CA ASN A 68 -6.55 -4.52 5.91
C ASN A 68 -6.78 -4.07 7.36
N GLY A 69 -6.50 -4.95 8.31
CA GLY A 69 -6.65 -4.73 9.76
C GLY A 69 -5.50 -3.98 10.40
N GLN A 70 -4.95 -2.96 9.73
CA GLN A 70 -3.99 -2.04 10.34
C GLN A 70 -4.60 -1.35 11.55
N TYR A 71 -3.75 -0.95 12.52
CA TYR A 71 -4.22 -0.16 13.63
C TYR A 71 -4.82 1.18 13.14
N LEU A 72 -6.08 1.41 13.48
CA LEU A 72 -6.77 2.70 13.31
C LEU A 72 -7.33 3.11 14.65
N ALA A 73 -6.97 4.30 15.12
CA ALA A 73 -7.29 4.74 16.48
C ALA A 73 -8.80 4.69 16.78
N TYR A 74 -9.64 5.15 15.86
CA TYR A 74 -11.09 5.14 16.05
C TYR A 74 -11.68 3.72 15.99
N MET A 75 -11.19 2.85 15.11
CA MET A 75 -11.65 1.47 14.95
C MET A 75 -11.31 0.63 16.20
N HIS A 76 -10.12 0.84 16.76
CA HIS A 76 -9.68 0.11 17.96
C HIS A 76 -10.30 0.62 19.28
N LYS A 77 -11.03 1.77 19.26
CA LYS A 77 -11.93 2.15 20.36
C LYS A 77 -13.15 1.22 20.48
N MET A 78 -13.52 0.54 19.40
CA MET A 78 -14.60 -0.43 19.43
C MET A 78 -14.12 -1.75 20.05
N LYS A 79 -14.79 -2.19 21.10
CA LYS A 79 -14.47 -3.45 21.81
C LYS A 79 -14.50 -4.67 20.87
N ALA A 80 -15.38 -4.67 19.87
CA ALA A 80 -15.51 -5.73 18.88
C ALA A 80 -14.22 -5.92 18.06
N THR A 81 -13.58 -4.84 17.63
CA THR A 81 -12.31 -4.92 16.86
C THR A 81 -11.20 -5.58 17.68
N GLY A 82 -11.02 -5.14 18.93
CA GLY A 82 -10.02 -5.75 19.81
C GLY A 82 -10.32 -7.22 20.14
N ALA A 83 -11.59 -7.58 20.32
CA ALA A 83 -12.01 -8.96 20.55
C ALA A 83 -11.72 -9.84 19.32
N TRP A 84 -12.05 -9.35 18.12
CA TRP A 84 -11.77 -10.06 16.85
C TRP A 84 -10.27 -10.25 16.64
N GLU A 85 -9.47 -9.22 16.87
CA GLU A 85 -8.02 -9.31 16.76
C GLU A 85 -7.41 -10.35 17.72
N ARG A 86 -7.83 -10.35 19.01
CA ARG A 86 -7.38 -11.38 19.97
C ARG A 86 -7.83 -12.79 19.56
N HIS A 87 -9.03 -12.93 19.02
CA HIS A 87 -9.54 -14.18 18.50
C HIS A 87 -8.67 -14.70 17.35
N HIS A 88 -8.27 -13.80 16.43
CA HIS A 88 -7.35 -14.12 15.34
C HIS A 88 -5.97 -14.57 15.86
N GLN A 89 -5.40 -13.83 16.80
CA GLN A 89 -4.08 -14.16 17.40
C GLN A 89 -4.07 -15.47 18.17
N ALA A 90 -5.22 -15.85 18.74
CA ALA A 90 -5.42 -17.15 19.37
C ALA A 90 -5.59 -18.31 18.36
N GLY A 91 -5.48 -18.04 17.04
CA GLY A 91 -5.67 -19.04 16.00
C GLY A 91 -7.10 -19.56 15.86
N LYS A 92 -8.09 -18.77 16.30
CA LYS A 92 -9.51 -19.19 16.34
C LYS A 92 -10.36 -18.65 15.20
N THR A 93 -9.80 -17.79 14.33
CA THR A 93 -10.46 -17.34 13.10
C THR A 93 -10.32 -18.37 11.99
N ASP A 94 -11.34 -18.45 11.13
CA ASP A 94 -11.24 -19.18 9.88
C ASP A 94 -10.46 -18.38 8.80
N ALA A 95 -10.30 -18.96 7.62
CA ALA A 95 -9.56 -18.36 6.52
C ALA A 95 -10.20 -17.05 6.03
N VAL A 96 -11.50 -16.88 6.16
CA VAL A 96 -12.23 -15.69 5.73
C VAL A 96 -12.09 -14.57 6.75
N THR A 97 -12.38 -14.85 8.00
CA THR A 97 -12.36 -13.86 9.09
C THR A 97 -10.94 -13.49 9.52
N GLY A 98 -9.96 -14.38 9.33
CA GLY A 98 -8.56 -14.13 9.66
C GLY A 98 -7.81 -13.26 8.63
N ARG A 99 -8.19 -13.33 7.34
CA ARG A 99 -7.49 -12.60 6.27
C ARG A 99 -7.45 -11.08 6.44
N PHE A 100 -8.36 -10.52 7.24
CA PHE A 100 -8.38 -9.09 7.54
C PHE A 100 -7.07 -8.63 8.21
N PHE A 101 -6.45 -9.49 9.01
CA PHE A 101 -5.22 -9.22 9.76
C PHE A 101 -3.94 -9.74 9.04
N GLU A 102 -4.08 -10.41 7.92
CA GLU A 102 -2.96 -10.99 7.18
C GLU A 102 -2.53 -10.11 5.98
N PRO A 103 -1.27 -10.26 5.50
CA PRO A 103 -0.85 -9.68 4.24
C PRO A 103 -1.77 -10.08 3.09
N ARG A 104 -1.95 -9.18 2.14
CA ARG A 104 -2.86 -9.36 1.01
C ARG A 104 -2.14 -9.98 -0.20
N PRO A 105 -2.85 -10.67 -1.11
CA PRO A 105 -2.31 -10.95 -2.44
C PRO A 105 -2.08 -9.64 -3.21
N SER A 106 -1.14 -9.65 -4.16
CA SER A 106 -0.89 -8.49 -5.02
C SER A 106 -2.05 -8.19 -5.96
N GLU A 107 -2.81 -9.23 -6.32
CA GLU A 107 -3.95 -9.15 -7.23
C GLU A 107 -5.09 -10.02 -6.73
N GLU A 108 -6.33 -9.54 -6.95
CA GLU A 108 -7.54 -10.27 -6.61
C GLU A 108 -8.57 -10.09 -7.71
N PHE A 109 -9.37 -11.13 -7.95
CA PHE A 109 -10.46 -11.09 -8.92
C PHE A 109 -11.69 -11.80 -8.38
N TYR A 110 -12.86 -11.16 -8.53
CA TYR A 110 -14.11 -11.61 -7.94
C TYR A 110 -15.26 -11.53 -8.94
N ASP A 111 -16.16 -12.55 -8.92
CA ASP A 111 -17.46 -12.52 -9.59
C ASP A 111 -18.52 -12.04 -8.58
N ASN A 112 -18.86 -10.75 -8.61
CA ASN A 112 -19.76 -10.13 -7.63
C ASN A 112 -21.21 -10.61 -7.73
N PHE A 113 -21.60 -11.31 -8.80
CA PHE A 113 -22.92 -11.93 -8.91
C PHE A 113 -23.01 -13.23 -8.08
N LYS A 114 -21.89 -13.95 -7.97
CA LYS A 114 -21.80 -15.19 -7.20
C LYS A 114 -21.23 -14.97 -5.81
N ASP A 115 -20.29 -14.03 -5.69
CA ASP A 115 -19.57 -13.72 -4.46
C ASP A 115 -19.68 -12.22 -4.12
N PHE A 116 -20.86 -11.83 -3.63
CA PHE A 116 -21.14 -10.44 -3.24
C PHE A 116 -20.16 -9.89 -2.18
N HIS A 117 -19.60 -10.76 -1.34
CA HIS A 117 -18.69 -10.37 -0.25
C HIS A 117 -17.21 -10.45 -0.59
N ASN A 118 -16.86 -10.80 -1.85
CA ASN A 118 -15.47 -10.93 -2.31
C ASN A 118 -14.64 -11.88 -1.41
N VAL A 119 -15.18 -13.07 -1.16
CA VAL A 119 -14.55 -14.10 -0.33
C VAL A 119 -13.66 -15.01 -1.14
N ASP A 120 -14.10 -15.38 -2.36
CA ASP A 120 -13.44 -16.34 -3.24
C ASP A 120 -12.61 -15.61 -4.31
N ASN A 121 -11.30 -15.50 -4.05
CA ASN A 121 -10.38 -14.86 -5.00
C ASN A 121 -10.06 -15.77 -6.18
N GLN A 122 -10.63 -15.50 -7.34
CA GLN A 122 -10.52 -16.27 -8.58
C GLN A 122 -9.40 -15.78 -9.52
N ILE A 123 -8.38 -15.09 -9.01
CA ILE A 123 -7.30 -14.51 -9.84
C ILE A 123 -6.56 -15.54 -10.70
N ASP A 124 -6.45 -16.78 -10.20
CA ASP A 124 -5.73 -17.87 -10.85
C ASP A 124 -6.66 -18.82 -11.63
N ASP A 125 -8.00 -18.56 -11.64
CA ASP A 125 -8.94 -19.41 -12.38
C ASP A 125 -8.73 -19.26 -13.88
N PRO A 126 -8.45 -20.38 -14.61
CA PRO A 126 -8.27 -20.36 -16.07
C PRO A 126 -9.48 -19.82 -16.85
N LEU A 127 -10.70 -20.00 -16.32
CA LEU A 127 -11.92 -19.54 -16.95
C LEU A 127 -12.02 -18.02 -17.04
N HIS A 128 -11.37 -17.31 -16.14
CA HIS A 128 -11.46 -15.86 -16.03
C HIS A 128 -10.26 -15.11 -16.61
N GLN A 129 -9.22 -15.78 -17.10
CA GLN A 129 -7.97 -15.14 -17.53
C GLN A 129 -8.14 -14.09 -18.62
N THR A 130 -9.10 -14.28 -19.55
CA THR A 130 -9.39 -13.28 -20.60
C THR A 130 -9.98 -12.02 -19.98
N LYS A 131 -10.95 -12.16 -19.06
CA LYS A 131 -11.58 -11.03 -18.36
C LYS A 131 -10.62 -10.30 -17.42
N ILE A 132 -9.78 -11.05 -16.72
CA ILE A 132 -8.72 -10.50 -15.87
C ILE A 132 -7.77 -9.62 -16.72
N LYS A 133 -7.32 -10.09 -17.89
CA LYS A 133 -6.45 -9.31 -18.78
C LYS A 133 -7.13 -8.04 -19.29
N GLU A 134 -8.42 -8.11 -19.61
CA GLU A 134 -9.22 -6.94 -20.01
C GLU A 134 -9.26 -5.89 -18.91
N LEU A 135 -9.65 -6.28 -17.68
CA LEU A 135 -9.74 -5.35 -16.54
C LEU A 135 -8.38 -4.80 -16.11
N LYS A 136 -7.30 -5.59 -16.19
CA LYS A 136 -5.92 -5.10 -15.97
C LYS A 136 -5.54 -4.01 -16.97
N LYS A 137 -5.82 -4.24 -18.25
CA LYS A 137 -5.55 -3.25 -19.32
C LYS A 137 -6.35 -1.97 -19.09
N GLU A 138 -7.63 -2.12 -18.73
CA GLU A 138 -8.49 -0.97 -18.48
C GLU A 138 -8.06 -0.23 -17.21
N LEU A 139 -7.69 -0.93 -16.12
CA LEU A 139 -7.13 -0.32 -14.92
C LEU A 139 -5.92 0.57 -15.25
N ARG A 140 -4.96 0.02 -16.00
CA ARG A 140 -3.77 0.78 -16.42
C ARG A 140 -4.15 2.01 -17.25
N ARG A 141 -5.10 1.87 -18.18
CA ARG A 141 -5.62 2.99 -18.98
C ARG A 141 -6.21 4.09 -18.10
N GLN A 142 -6.98 3.74 -17.08
CA GLN A 142 -7.57 4.69 -16.14
C GLN A 142 -6.50 5.36 -15.27
N GLN A 143 -5.52 4.62 -14.77
CA GLN A 143 -4.41 5.18 -13.99
C GLN A 143 -3.63 6.22 -14.79
N LEU A 144 -3.31 5.93 -16.07
CA LEU A 144 -2.63 6.89 -16.96
C LEU A 144 -3.52 8.10 -17.27
N LYS A 145 -4.80 7.89 -17.56
CA LYS A 145 -5.77 8.95 -17.86
C LYS A 145 -5.94 9.95 -16.72
N TYR A 146 -5.96 9.46 -15.49
CA TYR A 146 -6.21 10.29 -14.30
C TYR A 146 -4.92 10.69 -13.56
N PHE A 147 -3.76 10.39 -14.12
CA PHE A 147 -2.45 10.73 -13.52
C PHE A 147 -2.34 10.20 -12.08
N ASP A 148 -2.50 8.87 -11.91
CA ASP A 148 -2.51 8.24 -10.61
C ASP A 148 -1.26 8.55 -9.79
N SER A 149 -1.42 9.34 -8.74
CA SER A 149 -0.33 9.77 -7.86
C SER A 149 0.13 8.70 -6.85
N GLY A 150 -0.56 7.56 -6.80
CA GLY A 150 -0.33 6.54 -5.76
C GLY A 150 0.85 5.62 -5.99
N LEU A 151 1.56 5.74 -7.13
CA LEU A 151 2.75 4.93 -7.44
C LEU A 151 4.04 5.48 -6.78
N MET A 152 3.94 6.61 -6.12
CA MET A 152 4.98 7.20 -5.28
C MET A 152 4.42 7.40 -3.88
N PRO A 153 5.09 6.92 -2.82
CA PRO A 153 4.67 7.13 -1.44
C PRO A 153 4.50 8.60 -1.09
N GLU A 154 3.69 8.88 -0.08
CA GLU A 154 3.25 10.26 0.18
C GLU A 154 4.37 11.16 0.69
N GLU A 155 5.22 10.69 1.59
CA GLU A 155 6.33 11.49 2.13
C GLU A 155 7.34 11.81 1.03
N MET A 156 7.75 10.80 0.25
CA MET A 156 8.61 10.98 -0.93
C MET A 156 8.02 11.98 -1.93
N ARG A 157 6.75 11.80 -2.30
CA ARG A 157 6.06 12.70 -3.24
C ARG A 157 6.01 14.13 -2.71
N ASN A 158 5.66 14.33 -1.44
CA ASN A 158 5.57 15.66 -0.83
C ASN A 158 6.93 16.34 -0.75
N ARG A 159 8.00 15.60 -0.45
CA ARG A 159 9.37 16.11 -0.49
C ARG A 159 9.73 16.59 -1.89
N MET A 160 9.53 15.75 -2.91
CA MET A 160 9.86 16.11 -4.30
C MET A 160 9.06 17.30 -4.81
N ILE A 161 7.79 17.42 -4.45
CA ILE A 161 6.93 18.57 -4.79
C ILE A 161 7.49 19.86 -4.18
N LYS A 162 7.92 19.79 -2.91
CA LYS A 162 8.53 20.93 -2.22
C LYS A 162 9.87 21.33 -2.87
N GLU A 163 10.74 20.36 -3.15
CA GLU A 163 12.05 20.59 -3.82
C GLU A 163 11.89 21.20 -5.22
N LYS A 164 10.84 20.79 -5.96
CA LYS A 164 10.53 21.33 -7.29
C LYS A 164 9.66 22.58 -7.28
N ASN A 165 9.31 23.08 -6.11
CA ASN A 165 8.42 24.25 -5.94
C ASN A 165 7.17 24.18 -6.82
N THR A 166 6.45 23.07 -6.75
CA THR A 166 5.29 22.79 -7.61
C THR A 166 4.08 22.32 -6.78
N THR A 167 2.98 21.99 -7.44
CA THR A 167 1.79 21.40 -6.81
C THR A 167 1.67 19.92 -7.16
N VAL A 168 0.93 19.14 -6.35
CA VAL A 168 0.63 17.72 -6.68
C VAL A 168 0.03 17.60 -8.09
N TYR A 169 -0.89 18.51 -8.42
CA TYR A 169 -1.57 18.52 -9.72
C TYR A 169 -0.60 18.67 -10.90
N ALA A 170 0.30 19.65 -10.82
CA ALA A 170 1.29 19.90 -11.87
C ALA A 170 2.37 18.81 -11.90
N PHE A 171 2.83 18.36 -10.72
CA PHE A 171 3.87 17.34 -10.59
C PHE A 171 3.49 16.04 -11.30
N VAL A 172 2.30 15.47 -11.02
CA VAL A 172 1.89 14.18 -11.59
C VAL A 172 1.54 14.25 -13.08
N ARG A 173 1.37 15.45 -13.63
CA ARG A 173 1.12 15.67 -15.06
C ARG A 173 2.37 15.98 -15.86
N ASN A 174 3.48 16.18 -15.19
CA ASN A 174 4.78 16.37 -15.84
C ASN A 174 5.49 15.01 -15.98
N PRO A 175 5.62 14.44 -17.20
CA PRO A 175 6.22 13.11 -17.38
C PRO A 175 7.73 13.07 -17.08
N GLU A 176 8.42 14.21 -17.04
CA GLU A 176 9.82 14.30 -16.64
C GLU A 176 9.99 14.18 -15.12
N LEU A 177 9.00 14.68 -14.35
CA LEU A 177 8.99 14.62 -12.89
C LEU A 177 8.30 13.36 -12.37
N TYR A 178 7.28 12.87 -13.09
CA TYR A 178 6.48 11.72 -12.70
C TYR A 178 6.19 10.82 -13.90
N PRO A 179 7.16 10.01 -14.34
CA PRO A 179 7.00 9.09 -15.48
C PRO A 179 6.13 7.90 -15.11
N LEU A 180 4.82 8.14 -14.94
CA LEU A 180 3.84 7.20 -14.40
C LEU A 180 3.85 5.83 -15.10
N ALA A 181 4.01 5.80 -16.43
CA ALA A 181 4.07 4.54 -17.17
C ALA A 181 5.25 3.66 -16.71
N LYS A 182 6.43 4.27 -16.52
CA LYS A 182 7.63 3.60 -15.99
C LYS A 182 7.39 3.08 -14.56
N TYR A 183 6.71 3.87 -13.73
CA TYR A 183 6.39 3.44 -12.36
C TYR A 183 5.42 2.27 -12.31
N LEU A 184 4.41 2.26 -13.18
CA LEU A 184 3.48 1.14 -13.31
C LEU A 184 4.21 -0.15 -13.73
N ASP A 185 5.08 -0.07 -14.75
CA ASP A 185 5.87 -1.22 -15.21
C ASP A 185 6.77 -1.77 -14.10
N TYR A 186 7.42 -0.87 -13.36
CA TYR A 186 8.33 -1.27 -12.30
C TYR A 186 7.60 -1.81 -11.07
N ALA A 187 6.42 -1.27 -10.77
CA ALA A 187 5.52 -1.81 -9.73
C ALA A 187 5.02 -3.21 -10.09
N ASP A 188 4.66 -3.45 -11.36
CA ASP A 188 4.26 -4.78 -11.84
C ASP A 188 5.39 -5.80 -11.69
N LEU A 189 6.62 -5.40 -12.03
CA LEU A 189 7.81 -6.24 -11.83
C LEU A 189 8.02 -6.55 -10.34
N ALA A 190 7.92 -5.55 -9.46
CA ALA A 190 8.09 -5.71 -8.02
C ALA A 190 7.02 -6.63 -7.41
N LEU A 191 5.74 -6.45 -7.81
CA LEU A 191 4.60 -7.17 -7.27
C LEU A 191 4.46 -8.60 -7.81
N SER A 192 5.19 -8.95 -8.87
CA SER A 192 5.15 -10.28 -9.49
C SER A 192 5.67 -11.41 -8.58
N ARG A 193 6.41 -11.09 -7.53
CA ARG A 193 7.09 -12.05 -6.63
C ARG A 193 7.97 -13.07 -7.37
N ASN A 194 8.39 -12.74 -8.59
CA ASN A 194 9.23 -13.63 -9.41
C ASN A 194 10.69 -13.50 -8.99
N LYS A 195 11.28 -14.60 -8.51
CA LYS A 195 12.69 -14.68 -8.09
C LYS A 195 13.68 -14.32 -9.21
N ALA A 196 13.31 -14.51 -10.47
CA ALA A 196 14.14 -14.10 -11.61
C ALA A 196 14.42 -12.59 -11.63
N ASN A 197 13.57 -11.78 -10.98
CA ASN A 197 13.70 -10.34 -10.93
C ASN A 197 14.69 -9.83 -9.86
N VAL A 198 15.26 -10.69 -9.01
CA VAL A 198 16.19 -10.28 -7.93
C VAL A 198 17.31 -9.40 -8.45
N LYS A 199 17.96 -9.78 -9.57
CA LYS A 199 19.07 -9.00 -10.15
C LYS A 199 18.61 -7.61 -10.56
N THR A 200 17.50 -7.50 -11.28
CA THR A 200 16.92 -6.22 -11.75
C THR A 200 16.53 -5.33 -10.57
N LEU A 201 15.84 -5.91 -9.57
CA LEU A 201 15.46 -5.19 -8.35
C LEU A 201 16.68 -4.71 -7.55
N THR A 202 17.73 -5.54 -7.45
CA THR A 202 18.98 -5.15 -6.77
C THR A 202 19.68 -4.01 -7.49
N GLN A 203 19.67 -4.00 -8.82
CA GLN A 203 20.19 -2.88 -9.62
C GLN A 203 19.37 -1.61 -9.44
N GLY A 204 18.04 -1.75 -9.40
CA GLY A 204 17.10 -0.64 -9.19
C GLY A 204 17.26 0.08 -7.84
N LEU A 205 17.87 -0.55 -6.83
CA LEU A 205 18.22 0.13 -5.57
C LEU A 205 19.22 1.30 -5.77
N LYS A 206 19.89 1.36 -6.90
CA LYS A 206 20.86 2.41 -7.25
C LYS A 206 20.32 3.40 -8.29
N ASP A 207 19.05 3.28 -8.69
CA ASP A 207 18.43 4.19 -9.67
C ASP A 207 18.41 5.62 -9.11
N LYS A 208 18.66 6.61 -9.99
CA LYS A 208 18.54 8.02 -9.62
C LYS A 208 17.13 8.43 -9.19
N ASP A 209 16.12 7.73 -9.69
CA ASP A 209 14.72 7.98 -9.40
C ASP A 209 14.32 7.28 -8.08
N PRO A 210 13.91 8.02 -7.03
CA PRO A 210 13.58 7.44 -5.75
C PRO A 210 12.37 6.51 -5.80
N ALA A 211 11.42 6.71 -6.72
CA ALA A 211 10.29 5.80 -6.87
C ALA A 211 10.72 4.43 -7.41
N ILE A 212 11.73 4.37 -8.28
CA ILE A 212 12.31 3.11 -8.73
C ILE A 212 13.04 2.40 -7.58
N ARG A 213 13.79 3.13 -6.75
CA ARG A 213 14.42 2.55 -5.57
C ARG A 213 13.39 2.00 -4.58
N TYR A 214 12.29 2.75 -4.35
CA TYR A 214 11.17 2.32 -3.52
C TYR A 214 10.56 0.99 -4.02
N TRP A 215 10.20 0.90 -5.29
CA TRP A 215 9.64 -0.32 -5.86
C TRP A 215 10.63 -1.48 -5.86
N SER A 216 11.92 -1.19 -5.97
CA SER A 216 12.99 -2.19 -5.83
C SER A 216 13.00 -2.81 -4.44
N VAL A 217 12.93 -1.97 -3.40
CA VAL A 217 12.82 -2.44 -2.00
C VAL A 217 11.53 -3.23 -1.79
N VAL A 218 10.39 -2.75 -2.29
CA VAL A 218 9.11 -3.46 -2.19
C VAL A 218 9.20 -4.84 -2.85
N GLY A 219 9.76 -4.93 -4.05
CA GLY A 219 9.93 -6.21 -4.74
C GLY A 219 10.81 -7.18 -3.96
N LEU A 220 11.95 -6.72 -3.42
CA LEU A 220 12.85 -7.53 -2.61
C LEU A 220 12.21 -7.94 -1.27
N LEU A 221 11.42 -7.07 -0.64
CA LEU A 221 10.63 -7.39 0.55
C LEU A 221 9.66 -8.54 0.29
N LEU A 222 8.95 -8.50 -0.84
CA LEU A 222 7.96 -9.51 -1.21
C LEU A 222 8.58 -10.86 -1.63
N LEU A 223 9.85 -10.86 -2.05
CA LEU A 223 10.61 -12.08 -2.35
C LEU A 223 11.12 -12.79 -1.11
N GLU A 224 11.09 -12.16 0.06
CA GLU A 224 11.49 -12.73 1.34
C GLU A 224 12.87 -13.42 1.28
N LYS A 225 12.98 -14.70 1.64
CA LYS A 225 14.23 -15.48 1.57
C LYS A 225 14.82 -15.52 0.16
N GLY A 226 14.01 -15.34 -0.90
CA GLY A 226 14.48 -15.24 -2.27
C GLY A 226 15.37 -14.02 -2.53
N ALA A 227 15.31 -13.00 -1.69
CA ALA A 227 16.13 -11.79 -1.79
C ALA A 227 17.47 -11.88 -1.02
N LYS A 228 17.89 -13.06 -0.51
CA LYS A 228 19.09 -13.21 0.33
C LYS A 228 20.35 -12.61 -0.32
N SER A 229 20.54 -12.78 -1.62
CA SER A 229 21.68 -12.22 -2.36
C SER A 229 21.69 -10.69 -2.43
N ALA A 230 20.52 -10.04 -2.22
CA ALA A 230 20.39 -8.59 -2.25
C ALA A 230 20.67 -7.92 -0.88
N ILE A 231 20.89 -8.67 0.21
CA ILE A 231 21.14 -8.11 1.55
C ILE A 231 22.22 -7.02 1.56
N PRO A 232 23.41 -7.19 0.91
CA PRO A 232 24.40 -6.12 0.91
C PRO A 232 23.90 -4.81 0.27
N ALA A 233 23.14 -4.90 -0.82
CA ALA A 233 22.57 -3.73 -1.49
C ALA A 233 21.42 -3.11 -0.67
N LEU A 234 20.60 -3.92 0.00
CA LEU A 234 19.56 -3.45 0.92
C LEU A 234 20.16 -2.73 2.13
N LYS A 235 21.34 -3.16 2.63
CA LYS A 235 22.05 -2.44 3.70
C LYS A 235 22.48 -1.04 3.26
N ASN A 236 22.91 -0.86 2.02
CA ASN A 236 23.20 0.47 1.49
C ASN A 236 21.94 1.34 1.34
N ALA A 237 20.77 0.73 1.09
CA ALA A 237 19.49 1.44 1.01
C ALA A 237 18.97 1.93 2.38
N LEU A 238 19.61 1.56 3.49
CA LEU A 238 19.31 2.11 4.82
C LEU A 238 19.76 3.57 4.99
N ASP A 239 20.65 4.05 4.12
CA ASP A 239 21.13 5.44 4.08
C ASP A 239 20.28 6.32 3.13
N ASP A 240 19.22 5.78 2.54
CA ASP A 240 18.28 6.50 1.68
C ASP A 240 17.29 7.35 2.51
N GLN A 241 16.26 7.88 1.86
CA GLN A 241 15.29 8.80 2.46
C GLN A 241 13.86 8.24 2.44
N ASP A 242 12.96 8.93 3.12
CA ASP A 242 11.51 8.70 3.11
C ASP A 242 11.14 7.27 3.58
N GLU A 243 10.35 6.58 2.78
CA GLU A 243 9.84 5.25 3.11
C GLU A 243 10.84 4.11 2.83
N ILE A 244 11.97 4.39 2.16
CA ILE A 244 12.91 3.36 1.70
C ILE A 244 13.64 2.67 2.86
N PRO A 245 14.30 3.37 3.80
CA PRO A 245 15.08 2.70 4.85
C PRO A 245 14.27 1.74 5.72
N PRO A 246 13.09 2.07 6.24
CA PRO A 246 12.30 1.15 7.05
C PRO A 246 11.86 -0.11 6.28
N LEU A 247 11.48 0.04 5.00
CA LEU A 247 11.12 -1.11 4.16
C LEU A 247 12.34 -1.95 3.79
N ALA A 248 13.51 -1.34 3.58
CA ALA A 248 14.78 -2.04 3.35
C ALA A 248 15.19 -2.87 4.59
N ALA A 249 15.06 -2.32 5.79
CA ALA A 249 15.30 -3.06 7.03
C ALA A 249 14.35 -4.25 7.17
N TRP A 250 13.08 -4.09 6.82
CA TRP A 250 12.13 -5.20 6.80
C TRP A 250 12.48 -6.24 5.73
N ALA A 251 12.90 -5.82 4.54
CA ALA A 251 13.38 -6.73 3.49
C ALA A 251 14.60 -7.53 3.95
N ILE A 252 15.57 -6.91 4.64
CA ILE A 252 16.73 -7.58 5.24
C ILE A 252 16.28 -8.63 6.26
N TYR A 253 15.32 -8.28 7.12
CA TYR A 253 14.74 -9.20 8.10
C TYR A 253 14.13 -10.45 7.42
N LYS A 254 13.30 -10.23 6.41
CA LYS A 254 12.64 -11.29 5.65
C LYS A 254 13.62 -12.13 4.82
N ALA A 255 14.69 -11.50 4.31
CA ALA A 255 15.74 -12.16 3.55
C ALA A 255 16.65 -13.06 4.43
N GLY A 256 16.62 -12.90 5.77
CA GLY A 256 17.26 -13.80 6.72
C GLY A 256 18.27 -13.18 7.68
N ASP A 257 18.69 -11.93 7.51
CA ASP A 257 19.57 -11.22 8.47
C ASP A 257 18.75 -10.49 9.54
N LYS A 258 18.03 -11.29 10.34
CA LYS A 258 17.10 -10.79 11.36
C LYS A 258 17.80 -9.98 12.44
N THR A 259 18.93 -10.45 12.95
CA THR A 259 19.68 -9.80 14.04
C THR A 259 20.11 -8.38 13.67
N PHE A 260 20.66 -8.22 12.46
CA PHE A 260 21.04 -6.91 11.96
C PHE A 260 19.82 -5.99 11.79
N ALA A 261 18.77 -6.47 11.15
CA ALA A 261 17.56 -5.70 10.88
C ALA A 261 16.85 -5.25 12.18
N GLU A 262 16.70 -6.14 13.16
CA GLU A 262 16.10 -5.82 14.46
C GLU A 262 16.90 -4.75 15.20
N LYS A 263 18.25 -4.90 15.21
CA LYS A 263 19.12 -3.91 15.84
C LYS A 263 18.94 -2.54 15.18
N TRP A 264 19.00 -2.48 13.84
CA TRP A 264 18.83 -1.23 13.11
C TRP A 264 17.47 -0.59 13.38
N MET A 265 16.37 -1.36 13.33
CA MET A 265 15.02 -0.84 13.59
C MET A 265 14.89 -0.32 15.04
N LEU A 266 15.43 -1.04 16.01
CA LEU A 266 15.38 -0.63 17.42
C LEU A 266 16.19 0.64 17.67
N ASP A 267 17.41 0.70 17.16
CA ASP A 267 18.27 1.88 17.29
C ASP A 267 17.61 3.10 16.62
N THR A 268 17.08 2.93 15.40
CA THR A 268 16.45 4.01 14.63
C THR A 268 15.20 4.54 15.33
N ILE A 269 14.27 3.66 15.75
CA ILE A 269 13.02 4.11 16.38
C ILE A 269 13.25 4.69 17.78
N THR A 270 14.30 4.27 18.47
CA THR A 270 14.70 4.83 19.78
C THR A 270 15.27 6.24 19.65
N ASN A 271 16.03 6.50 18.58
CA ASN A 271 16.62 7.81 18.31
C ASN A 271 15.66 8.77 17.61
N ASP A 272 14.73 8.25 16.80
CA ASP A 272 13.67 9.00 16.12
C ASP A 272 12.28 8.36 16.36
N PRO A 273 11.68 8.57 17.54
CA PRO A 273 10.34 8.04 17.85
C PRO A 273 9.23 8.66 16.99
N GLY A 274 9.52 9.72 16.23
CA GLY A 274 8.63 10.37 15.28
C GLY A 274 8.56 9.68 13.92
N ASN A 275 9.40 8.70 13.64
CA ASN A 275 9.46 7.99 12.36
C ASN A 275 8.19 7.15 12.10
N LYS A 276 7.23 7.76 11.41
CA LYS A 276 5.93 7.14 11.16
C LYS A 276 6.03 5.91 10.26
N THR A 277 6.91 5.94 9.27
CA THR A 277 7.09 4.80 8.35
C THR A 277 7.66 3.61 9.10
N LEU A 278 8.66 3.82 9.97
CA LEU A 278 9.19 2.71 10.77
C LEU A 278 8.16 2.20 11.80
N ALA A 279 7.38 3.09 12.43
CA ALA A 279 6.29 2.68 13.31
C ALA A 279 5.22 1.83 12.57
N ASN A 280 4.90 2.18 11.31
CA ASN A 280 4.04 1.36 10.46
C ASN A 280 4.64 -0.03 10.18
N VAL A 281 5.92 -0.07 9.81
CA VAL A 281 6.63 -1.34 9.54
C VAL A 281 6.63 -2.23 10.78
N LEU A 282 6.92 -1.67 11.95
CA LEU A 282 6.91 -2.41 13.21
C LEU A 282 5.52 -2.98 13.55
N ASP A 283 4.45 -2.21 13.28
CA ASP A 283 3.08 -2.69 13.44
C ASP A 283 2.74 -3.83 12.46
N TRP A 284 3.12 -3.70 11.19
CA TRP A 284 2.89 -4.75 10.18
C TRP A 284 3.70 -6.02 10.42
N MET A 285 4.88 -5.89 11.03
CA MET A 285 5.72 -7.03 11.40
C MET A 285 5.21 -7.75 12.64
N ASP A 286 4.50 -7.07 13.53
CA ASP A 286 4.06 -7.63 14.81
C ASP A 286 2.85 -8.55 14.63
N LYS A 287 3.13 -9.83 14.47
CA LYS A 287 2.12 -10.90 14.43
C LYS A 287 1.74 -11.41 15.84
N GLY A 288 1.65 -10.52 16.81
CA GLY A 288 1.33 -10.86 18.20
C GLY A 288 2.53 -11.28 19.05
N SER A 289 3.74 -11.31 18.48
CA SER A 289 4.97 -11.66 19.22
C SER A 289 5.50 -10.51 20.08
N PHE A 290 5.17 -9.26 19.72
CA PHE A 290 5.61 -8.05 20.42
C PHE A 290 7.13 -7.94 20.62
N SER A 291 7.93 -8.61 19.78
CA SER A 291 9.36 -8.80 20.02
C SER A 291 10.17 -7.50 19.94
N ILE A 292 10.04 -6.72 18.87
CA ILE A 292 10.78 -5.46 18.70
C ILE A 292 10.12 -4.35 19.53
N LEU A 293 8.80 -4.21 19.46
CA LEU A 293 8.04 -3.18 20.18
C LEU A 293 8.22 -3.27 21.69
N ALA A 294 8.34 -4.49 22.26
CA ALA A 294 8.59 -4.71 23.67
C ALA A 294 9.97 -4.26 24.16
N ARG A 295 10.93 -4.12 23.23
CA ARG A 295 12.31 -3.73 23.54
C ARG A 295 12.55 -2.24 23.47
N ILE A 296 11.57 -1.44 23.00
CA ILE A 296 11.68 0.03 22.94
C ILE A 296 11.68 0.57 24.38
N PRO A 297 12.69 1.36 24.80
CA PRO A 297 12.74 1.93 26.14
C PRO A 297 11.52 2.83 26.41
N ARG A 298 10.89 2.67 27.55
CA ARG A 298 9.64 3.38 27.90
C ARG A 298 9.81 4.89 28.03
N ASP A 299 10.95 5.35 28.47
CA ASP A 299 11.33 6.76 28.55
C ASP A 299 11.52 7.40 27.16
N LYS A 300 11.69 6.58 26.11
CA LYS A 300 11.78 7.03 24.71
C LYS A 300 10.44 7.03 23.97
N LEU A 301 9.40 6.46 24.56
CA LEU A 301 8.08 6.49 23.93
C LEU A 301 7.48 7.91 23.97
N PRO A 302 6.95 8.43 22.85
CA PRO A 302 6.26 9.71 22.84
C PRO A 302 4.97 9.61 23.68
N LYS A 303 4.51 10.75 24.24
CA LYS A 303 3.26 10.79 25.02
C LYS A 303 2.02 10.48 24.17
N LYS A 304 2.08 10.71 22.86
CA LYS A 304 1.00 10.49 21.88
C LYS A 304 1.57 10.24 20.48
N GLY A 305 0.78 9.66 19.60
CA GLY A 305 1.12 9.44 18.20
C GLY A 305 1.31 7.96 17.87
N LEU A 306 1.53 7.67 16.59
CA LEU A 306 1.45 6.32 16.02
C LEU A 306 2.29 5.29 16.78
N LEU A 307 3.56 5.59 17.09
CA LEU A 307 4.42 4.65 17.82
C LEU A 307 3.83 4.27 19.19
N LYS A 308 3.34 5.28 19.94
CA LYS A 308 2.69 5.03 21.23
C LYS A 308 1.47 4.12 21.09
N ASP A 309 0.63 4.43 20.12
CA ASP A 309 -0.62 3.70 19.87
C ASP A 309 -0.34 2.25 19.47
N VAL A 310 0.65 2.02 18.61
CA VAL A 310 1.07 0.68 18.17
C VAL A 310 1.64 -0.13 19.35
N VAL A 311 2.46 0.49 20.20
CA VAL A 311 3.01 -0.17 21.39
C VAL A 311 1.89 -0.51 22.38
N ASP A 312 0.99 0.43 22.66
CA ASP A 312 -0.14 0.20 23.58
C ASP A 312 -1.05 -0.92 23.09
N ARG A 313 -1.34 -0.97 21.78
CA ARG A 313 -2.08 -2.06 21.14
C ARG A 313 -1.40 -3.40 21.34
N ALA A 314 -0.09 -3.46 21.06
CA ALA A 314 0.69 -4.68 21.19
C ALA A 314 0.72 -5.18 22.66
N GLU A 315 0.79 -4.28 23.62
CA GLU A 315 0.68 -4.62 25.05
C GLU A 315 -0.71 -5.11 25.45
N ALA A 316 -1.75 -4.42 24.97
CA ALA A 316 -3.14 -4.82 25.23
C ALA A 316 -3.44 -6.23 24.70
N ARG A 317 -2.86 -6.60 23.57
CA ARG A 317 -2.94 -7.96 23.00
C ARG A 317 -2.34 -9.04 23.91
N LYS A 318 -1.28 -8.71 24.63
CA LYS A 318 -0.59 -9.64 25.56
C LYS A 318 -1.36 -9.91 26.85
N ARG A 319 -2.22 -8.96 27.27
CA ARG A 319 -2.94 -9.01 28.56
C ARG A 319 -4.30 -9.71 28.46
N GLY A 320 -4.77 -10.01 27.27
CA GLY A 320 -6.07 -10.67 27.01
C GLY A 320 -5.91 -12.08 26.49
#